data_dda1e0e2b48c1a48c6f5d90d17f7c038
#
_entry.id   dda1e0e2b48c1a48c6f5d90d17f7c038
#
_cell.length_a   1.000
_cell.length_b   1.000
_cell.length_c   1.000
_cell.angle_alpha   90.00
_cell.angle_beta   90.00
_cell.angle_gamma   90.00
#
_symmetry.space_group_name_H-M   'P 1'
#
loop_
_entity.id
_entity.type
_entity.pdbx_description
1 polymer ?
#
loop_
_entity_poly.entity_id
_entity_poly.type
_entity_poly.pdbx_seq_one_letter_code
_entity_poly.pdbx_strand_id
1 'polypeptide(L)'
;DFTRIYDLVEDLYCEDNGRPSCDPVVLFKLVMIQHLFGIRSLRQTLRDAEVNVAYRWFLGYTMSQRLPHFATVSYAFRNRFTAEVIEGVFRWILEEVARAGYLSPEVVFVDGTHIKANANLKKHVKKSISVAAKRYQEQLDEEIEADRQAHGKKPLKKDDDDDTPSALPKQKTVIESTTDPESGVFHKGEHKKCFAYEAHTVCDRR
;
A
#
# COMPACT_ATOMS: atom_id res chain seq x y z
N ASP A 1 21.93 -10.01 -5.50
CA ASP A 1 22.08 -10.71 -4.23
C ASP A 1 20.84 -10.48 -3.38
N PHE A 2 20.26 -11.55 -2.80
CA PHE A 2 19.04 -11.50 -1.99
C PHE A 2 19.32 -11.62 -0.49
N THR A 3 20.56 -11.63 -0.07
CA THR A 3 20.96 -11.81 1.34
C THR A 3 20.41 -10.69 2.23
N ARG A 4 20.25 -9.48 1.71
CA ARG A 4 19.68 -8.34 2.45
C ARG A 4 18.26 -8.59 2.98
N ILE A 5 17.53 -9.54 2.40
CA ILE A 5 16.22 -9.94 2.93
C ILE A 5 16.35 -10.57 4.32
N TYR A 6 17.42 -11.34 4.56
CA TYR A 6 17.64 -11.93 5.89
C TYR A 6 17.79 -10.86 6.96
N ASP A 7 18.57 -9.81 6.70
CA ASP A 7 18.78 -8.70 7.63
C ASP A 7 17.45 -7.97 7.99
N LEU A 8 16.56 -7.87 7.00
CA LEU A 8 15.25 -7.21 7.18
C LEU A 8 14.22 -8.04 7.95
N VAL A 9 14.41 -9.35 8.05
CA VAL A 9 13.44 -10.26 8.67
C VAL A 9 14.00 -11.03 9.86
N GLU A 10 15.25 -10.80 10.25
CA GLU A 10 15.96 -11.54 11.30
C GLU A 10 15.13 -11.61 12.59
N ASP A 11 14.64 -10.48 13.07
CA ASP A 11 13.83 -10.35 14.29
C ASP A 11 12.49 -11.12 14.25
N LEU A 12 12.05 -11.54 13.05
CA LEU A 12 10.78 -12.24 12.85
C LEU A 12 10.93 -13.77 12.88
N TYR A 13 12.16 -14.26 13.03
CA TYR A 13 12.47 -15.69 13.03
C TYR A 13 13.17 -16.08 14.32
N CYS A 14 12.77 -17.22 14.90
CA CYS A 14 13.44 -17.81 16.06
C CYS A 14 14.38 -18.92 15.60
N GLU A 15 15.59 -18.96 16.15
CA GLU A 15 16.60 -19.95 15.81
C GLU A 15 16.25 -21.35 16.34
N ASP A 16 15.73 -21.45 17.57
CA ASP A 16 15.63 -22.71 18.33
C ASP A 16 14.20 -23.16 18.63
N ASN A 17 13.17 -22.57 18.03
CA ASN A 17 11.80 -22.90 18.38
C ASN A 17 10.95 -23.34 17.18
N GLY A 18 10.41 -24.56 17.26
CA GLY A 18 9.40 -25.07 16.36
C GLY A 18 9.95 -25.77 15.10
N ARG A 19 9.05 -25.95 14.12
CA ARG A 19 9.39 -26.56 12.83
C ARG A 19 10.23 -25.58 12.01
N PRO A 20 11.28 -26.06 11.30
CA PRO A 20 12.04 -25.22 10.38
C PRO A 20 11.14 -24.42 9.44
N SER A 21 11.33 -23.12 9.45
CA SER A 21 10.53 -22.21 8.62
C SER A 21 10.96 -22.29 7.16
N CYS A 22 10.07 -21.89 6.25
CA CYS A 22 10.45 -21.69 4.86
C CYS A 22 11.38 -20.47 4.77
N ASP A 23 12.41 -20.59 3.95
CA ASP A 23 13.37 -19.52 3.68
C ASP A 23 12.65 -18.25 3.23
N PRO A 24 12.83 -17.10 3.91
CA PRO A 24 12.20 -15.83 3.55
C PRO A 24 12.55 -15.38 2.13
N VAL A 25 13.77 -15.61 1.68
CA VAL A 25 14.19 -15.27 0.30
C VAL A 25 13.35 -16.00 -0.73
N VAL A 26 13.04 -17.27 -0.50
CA VAL A 26 12.15 -18.05 -1.39
C VAL A 26 10.74 -17.48 -1.41
N LEU A 27 10.23 -17.05 -0.24
CA LEU A 27 8.89 -16.46 -0.15
C LEU A 27 8.78 -15.16 -0.98
N PHE A 28 9.77 -14.27 -0.86
CA PHE A 28 9.82 -13.04 -1.66
C PHE A 28 10.02 -13.32 -3.15
N LYS A 29 10.91 -14.24 -3.51
CA LYS A 29 11.13 -14.64 -4.92
C LYS A 29 9.86 -15.21 -5.57
N LEU A 30 9.04 -15.97 -4.84
CA LEU A 30 7.74 -16.47 -5.35
C LEU A 30 6.79 -15.33 -5.67
N VAL A 31 6.69 -14.34 -4.79
CA VAL A 31 5.86 -13.15 -5.03
C VAL A 31 6.41 -12.32 -6.18
N MET A 32 7.73 -12.19 -6.32
CA MET A 32 8.36 -11.53 -7.46
C MET A 32 8.00 -12.23 -8.78
N ILE A 33 8.10 -13.55 -8.86
CA ILE A 33 7.67 -14.32 -10.05
C ILE A 33 6.22 -14.00 -10.38
N GLN A 34 5.34 -14.03 -9.37
CA GLN A 34 3.92 -13.76 -9.57
C GLN A 34 3.68 -12.39 -10.24
N HIS A 35 4.32 -11.36 -9.74
CA HIS A 35 4.12 -9.98 -10.22
C HIS A 35 4.83 -9.73 -11.55
N LEU A 36 6.08 -10.16 -11.71
CA LEU A 36 6.86 -9.97 -12.95
C LEU A 36 6.22 -10.63 -14.16
N PHE A 37 5.61 -11.79 -13.96
CA PHE A 37 4.97 -12.55 -15.06
C PHE A 37 3.45 -12.40 -15.12
N GLY A 38 2.86 -11.53 -14.28
CA GLY A 38 1.42 -11.25 -14.27
C GLY A 38 0.55 -12.48 -13.94
N ILE A 39 1.07 -13.41 -13.11
CA ILE A 39 0.36 -14.65 -12.77
C ILE A 39 -0.79 -14.31 -11.81
N ARG A 40 -2.00 -14.80 -12.13
CA ARG A 40 -3.24 -14.39 -11.43
C ARG A 40 -3.32 -14.75 -9.95
N SER A 41 -2.61 -15.77 -9.51
CA SER A 41 -2.69 -16.22 -8.12
C SER A 41 -1.42 -16.93 -7.68
N LEU A 42 -1.11 -16.83 -6.38
CA LEU A 42 0.02 -17.54 -5.78
C LEU A 42 -0.07 -19.06 -5.95
N ARG A 43 -1.28 -19.63 -5.94
CA ARG A 43 -1.49 -21.06 -6.20
C ARG A 43 -1.07 -21.44 -7.63
N GLN A 44 -1.37 -20.59 -8.60
CA GLN A 44 -0.95 -20.82 -9.99
C GLN A 44 0.57 -20.63 -10.11
N THR A 45 1.14 -19.60 -9.46
CA THR A 45 2.59 -19.38 -9.46
C THR A 45 3.36 -20.63 -9.00
N LEU A 46 2.89 -21.28 -7.93
CA LEU A 46 3.53 -22.50 -7.42
C LEU A 46 3.36 -23.68 -8.39
N ARG A 47 2.19 -23.85 -9.00
CA ARG A 47 2.00 -24.88 -10.02
C ARG A 47 2.92 -24.67 -11.23
N ASP A 48 3.05 -23.44 -11.69
CA ASP A 48 3.94 -23.10 -12.78
C ASP A 48 5.40 -23.33 -12.38
N ALA A 49 5.77 -22.98 -11.14
CA ALA A 49 7.11 -23.23 -10.62
C ALA A 49 7.43 -24.71 -10.41
N GLU A 50 6.44 -25.59 -10.22
CA GLU A 50 6.67 -27.03 -10.14
C GLU A 50 7.24 -27.62 -11.44
N VAL A 51 6.86 -27.09 -12.58
CA VAL A 51 7.22 -27.60 -13.92
C VAL A 51 8.21 -26.71 -14.67
N ASN A 52 8.41 -25.48 -14.23
CA ASN A 52 9.29 -24.52 -14.90
C ASN A 52 10.69 -24.54 -14.30
N VAL A 53 11.65 -25.03 -15.08
CA VAL A 53 13.06 -25.15 -14.66
C VAL A 53 13.67 -23.78 -14.32
N ALA A 54 13.33 -22.71 -15.06
CA ALA A 54 13.86 -21.38 -14.83
C ALA A 54 13.36 -20.81 -13.48
N TYR A 55 12.10 -21.03 -13.15
CA TYR A 55 11.55 -20.62 -11.84
C TYR A 55 12.20 -21.42 -10.72
N ARG A 56 12.37 -22.72 -10.88
CA ARG A 56 13.06 -23.55 -9.86
C ARG A 56 14.48 -23.09 -9.63
N TRP A 57 15.22 -22.85 -10.71
CA TRP A 57 16.58 -22.33 -10.63
C TRP A 57 16.63 -20.97 -9.90
N PHE A 58 15.75 -20.06 -10.23
CA PHE A 58 15.66 -18.76 -9.58
C PHE A 58 15.33 -18.87 -8.08
N LEU A 59 14.47 -19.82 -7.72
CA LEU A 59 14.11 -20.12 -6.33
C LEU A 59 15.20 -20.86 -5.56
N GLY A 60 16.17 -21.45 -6.25
CA GLY A 60 17.21 -22.30 -5.66
C GLY A 60 16.75 -23.74 -5.39
N TYR A 61 15.71 -24.22 -6.09
CA TYR A 61 15.15 -25.57 -5.93
C TYR A 61 15.58 -26.51 -7.05
N THR A 62 15.97 -27.74 -6.68
CA THR A 62 16.15 -28.82 -7.65
C THR A 62 14.81 -29.37 -8.14
N MET A 63 14.81 -30.15 -9.22
CA MET A 63 13.56 -30.75 -9.77
C MET A 63 12.91 -31.75 -8.82
N SER A 64 13.64 -32.37 -7.93
CA SER A 64 13.13 -33.35 -6.96
C SER A 64 12.63 -32.75 -5.66
N GLN A 65 13.01 -31.51 -5.33
CA GLN A 65 12.59 -30.85 -4.10
C GLN A 65 11.13 -30.34 -4.21
N ARG A 66 10.41 -30.47 -3.11
CA ARG A 66 9.04 -29.93 -3.03
C ARG A 66 9.06 -28.43 -2.75
N LEU A 67 8.31 -27.69 -3.49
CA LEU A 67 8.07 -26.28 -3.25
C LEU A 67 7.17 -26.08 -2.00
N PRO A 68 7.22 -24.91 -1.34
CA PRO A 68 6.37 -24.62 -0.20
C PRO A 68 4.89 -24.59 -0.64
N HIS A 69 4.00 -24.91 0.29
CA HIS A 69 2.57 -24.81 0.03
C HIS A 69 2.14 -23.33 -0.03
N PHE A 70 1.18 -23.00 -0.91
CA PHE A 70 0.71 -21.61 -1.07
C PHE A 70 0.22 -20.98 0.24
N ALA A 71 -0.36 -21.78 1.15
CA ALA A 71 -0.80 -21.28 2.45
C ALA A 71 0.37 -20.82 3.34
N THR A 72 1.55 -21.44 3.22
CA THR A 72 2.76 -21.02 3.96
C THR A 72 3.20 -19.64 3.50
N VAL A 73 3.22 -19.41 2.20
CA VAL A 73 3.56 -18.09 1.62
C VAL A 73 2.53 -17.04 2.04
N SER A 74 1.24 -17.35 1.87
CA SER A 74 0.14 -16.45 2.24
C SER A 74 0.16 -16.11 3.74
N TYR A 75 0.44 -17.09 4.60
CA TYR A 75 0.54 -16.87 6.04
C TYR A 75 1.68 -15.92 6.41
N ALA A 76 2.85 -16.09 5.79
CA ALA A 76 4.01 -15.23 6.06
C ALA A 76 3.70 -13.76 5.71
N PHE A 77 3.10 -13.49 4.55
CA PHE A 77 2.76 -12.14 4.13
C PHE A 77 1.57 -11.52 4.89
N ARG A 78 0.71 -12.32 5.51
CA ARG A 78 -0.41 -11.81 6.31
C ARG A 78 -0.06 -11.59 7.77
N ASN A 79 0.78 -12.44 8.35
CA ASN A 79 0.91 -12.53 9.80
C ASN A 79 2.34 -12.36 10.30
N ARG A 80 3.34 -12.49 9.44
CA ARG A 80 4.75 -12.42 9.84
C ARG A 80 5.42 -11.16 9.33
N PHE A 81 5.35 -10.88 8.02
CA PHE A 81 6.00 -9.70 7.46
C PHE A 81 5.19 -8.45 7.75
N THR A 82 5.81 -7.50 8.44
CA THR A 82 5.21 -6.21 8.74
C THR A 82 5.23 -5.29 7.51
N ALA A 83 4.47 -4.20 7.56
CA ALA A 83 4.48 -3.19 6.49
C ALA A 83 5.89 -2.61 6.29
N GLU A 84 6.64 -2.40 7.37
CA GLU A 84 7.99 -1.87 7.35
C GLU A 84 8.96 -2.82 6.61
N VAL A 85 8.83 -4.14 6.81
CA VAL A 85 9.64 -5.14 6.10
C VAL A 85 9.33 -5.12 4.60
N ILE A 86 8.05 -5.09 4.24
CA ILE A 86 7.63 -5.01 2.83
C ILE A 86 8.16 -3.73 2.17
N GLU A 87 8.03 -2.60 2.85
CA GLU A 87 8.56 -1.31 2.38
C GLU A 87 10.09 -1.33 2.27
N GLY A 88 10.78 -1.92 3.24
CA GLY A 88 12.23 -2.09 3.23
C GLY A 88 12.73 -2.89 2.03
N VAL A 89 12.08 -4.02 1.73
CA VAL A 89 12.39 -4.85 0.55
C VAL A 89 12.10 -4.07 -0.74
N PHE A 90 10.98 -3.37 -0.82
CA PHE A 90 10.62 -2.58 -2.00
C PHE A 90 11.62 -1.45 -2.24
N ARG A 91 11.99 -0.71 -1.19
CA ARG A 91 13.01 0.35 -1.25
C ARG A 91 14.34 -0.19 -1.73
N TRP A 92 14.79 -1.32 -1.19
CA TRP A 92 16.01 -1.96 -1.66
C TRP A 92 15.96 -2.32 -3.14
N ILE A 93 14.84 -2.88 -3.63
CA ILE A 93 14.67 -3.19 -5.06
C ILE A 93 14.79 -1.91 -5.90
N LEU A 94 14.14 -0.82 -5.49
CA LEU A 94 14.24 0.46 -6.19
C LEU A 94 15.67 1.01 -6.21
N GLU A 95 16.40 0.89 -5.11
CA GLU A 95 17.82 1.28 -5.04
C GLU A 95 18.68 0.48 -6.03
N GLU A 96 18.45 -0.84 -6.15
CA GLU A 96 19.16 -1.68 -7.11
C GLU A 96 18.82 -1.31 -8.56
N VAL A 97 17.55 -1.04 -8.86
CA VAL A 97 17.09 -0.60 -10.17
C VAL A 97 17.68 0.76 -10.54
N ALA A 98 17.72 1.68 -9.56
CA ALA A 98 18.36 3.00 -9.73
C ALA A 98 19.86 2.86 -9.98
N ARG A 99 20.55 2.02 -9.20
CA ARG A 99 21.99 1.78 -9.35
C ARG A 99 22.33 1.14 -10.70
N ALA A 100 21.42 0.32 -11.24
CA ALA A 100 21.55 -0.25 -12.57
C ALA A 100 21.21 0.74 -13.71
N GLY A 101 20.80 1.97 -13.39
CA GLY A 101 20.51 3.03 -14.37
C GLY A 101 19.14 2.88 -15.06
N TYR A 102 18.23 2.09 -14.48
CA TYR A 102 16.88 1.90 -15.02
C TYR A 102 15.82 2.85 -14.44
N LEU A 103 16.18 3.71 -13.48
CA LEU A 103 15.32 4.78 -12.98
C LEU A 103 15.81 6.14 -13.48
N SER A 104 14.86 6.96 -13.94
CA SER A 104 15.08 8.34 -14.37
C SER A 104 14.12 9.27 -13.62
N PRO A 105 14.46 9.67 -12.38
CA PRO A 105 13.55 10.40 -11.49
C PRO A 105 13.33 11.87 -11.88
N GLU A 106 13.93 12.36 -12.97
CA GLU A 106 13.78 13.75 -13.43
C GLU A 106 12.33 14.10 -13.79
N VAL A 107 11.57 13.12 -14.30
CA VAL A 107 10.15 13.26 -14.64
C VAL A 107 9.44 12.00 -14.19
N VAL A 108 8.47 12.16 -13.30
CA VAL A 108 7.61 11.10 -12.81
C VAL A 108 6.14 11.36 -13.16
N PHE A 109 5.42 10.31 -13.49
CA PHE A 109 3.99 10.34 -13.72
C PHE A 109 3.30 9.67 -12.54
N VAL A 110 2.29 10.33 -11.99
CA VAL A 110 1.49 9.81 -10.87
C VAL A 110 0.07 9.63 -11.34
N ASP A 111 -0.48 8.44 -11.17
CA ASP A 111 -1.88 8.15 -11.49
C ASP A 111 -2.57 7.46 -10.30
N GLY A 112 -3.82 7.85 -10.06
CA GLY A 112 -4.66 7.29 -9.02
C GLY A 112 -5.69 6.31 -9.60
N THR A 113 -5.62 5.06 -9.17
CA THR A 113 -6.54 4.00 -9.61
C THR A 113 -7.33 3.45 -8.43
N HIS A 114 -8.66 3.29 -8.62
CA HIS A 114 -9.51 2.69 -7.60
C HIS A 114 -9.53 1.17 -7.70
N ILE A 115 -9.07 0.51 -6.64
CA ILE A 115 -9.08 -0.94 -6.51
C ILE A 115 -10.29 -1.35 -5.68
N LYS A 116 -11.20 -2.14 -6.27
CA LYS A 116 -12.40 -2.60 -5.58
C LYS A 116 -12.02 -3.45 -4.37
N ALA A 117 -12.53 -3.07 -3.20
CA ALA A 117 -12.38 -3.83 -1.97
C ALA A 117 -13.24 -5.11 -2.00
N ASN A 118 -12.79 -6.14 -1.28
CA ASN A 118 -13.57 -7.37 -1.10
C ASN A 118 -14.62 -7.18 0.01
N ALA A 119 -15.46 -6.16 -0.17
CA ALA A 119 -16.48 -5.76 0.79
C ALA A 119 -17.87 -5.70 0.13
N ASN A 120 -18.87 -6.15 0.89
CA ASN A 120 -20.26 -6.12 0.42
C ASN A 120 -20.88 -4.75 0.73
N LEU A 121 -21.34 -4.05 -0.29
CA LEU A 121 -21.96 -2.73 -0.15
C LEU A 121 -23.21 -2.73 0.75
N LYS A 122 -23.92 -3.87 0.88
CA LYS A 122 -25.09 -4.00 1.75
C LYS A 122 -24.73 -4.16 3.23
N LYS A 123 -23.49 -4.56 3.54
CA LYS A 123 -22.97 -4.73 4.90
C LYS A 123 -22.17 -3.49 5.31
N HIS A 124 -22.87 -2.49 5.81
CA HIS A 124 -22.26 -1.25 6.24
C HIS A 124 -22.95 -0.67 7.47
N VAL A 125 -22.25 0.17 8.19
CA VAL A 125 -22.75 1.02 9.26
C VAL A 125 -22.60 2.49 8.87
N LYS A 126 -23.52 3.32 9.33
CA LYS A 126 -23.41 4.76 9.18
C LYS A 126 -22.71 5.32 10.41
N LYS A 127 -21.57 5.97 10.22
CA LYS A 127 -20.78 6.58 11.27
C LYS A 127 -20.80 8.10 11.10
N SER A 128 -21.11 8.81 12.17
CA SER A 128 -21.03 10.26 12.17
C SER A 128 -19.60 10.66 12.55
N ILE A 129 -18.93 11.37 11.64
CA ILE A 129 -17.58 11.89 11.89
C ILE A 129 -17.68 13.41 11.95
N SER A 130 -17.13 13.99 13.03
CA SER A 130 -16.95 15.44 13.08
C SER A 130 -15.90 15.83 12.03
N VAL A 131 -16.27 16.72 11.12
CA VAL A 131 -15.38 17.18 10.07
C VAL A 131 -14.28 18.03 10.71
N ALA A 132 -13.11 17.48 10.87
CA ALA A 132 -11.92 18.19 11.38
C ALA A 132 -11.34 19.22 10.37
N ALA A 133 -12.05 19.44 9.26
CA ALA A 133 -11.63 20.36 8.21
C ALA A 133 -11.39 21.80 8.70
N LYS A 134 -12.13 22.23 9.73
CA LYS A 134 -11.97 23.59 10.29
C LYS A 134 -10.61 23.77 10.96
N ARG A 135 -10.13 22.78 11.66
CA ARG A 135 -8.85 22.84 12.37
C ARG A 135 -7.64 22.83 11.42
N TYR A 136 -7.76 22.10 10.32
CA TYR A 136 -6.73 22.11 9.27
C TYR A 136 -6.72 23.44 8.49
N GLN A 137 -7.90 24.00 8.21
CA GLN A 137 -8.04 25.30 7.56
C GLN A 137 -7.46 26.41 8.44
N GLU A 138 -7.75 26.40 9.74
CA GLU A 138 -7.21 27.36 10.71
C GLU A 138 -5.67 27.27 10.81
N GLN A 139 -5.10 26.05 10.84
CA GLN A 139 -3.64 25.87 10.83
C GLN A 139 -3.03 26.36 9.52
N LEU A 140 -3.65 26.07 8.38
CA LEU A 140 -3.19 26.52 7.07
C LEU A 140 -3.24 28.05 6.95
N ASP A 141 -4.31 28.68 7.44
CA ASP A 141 -4.47 30.12 7.45
C ASP A 141 -3.41 30.80 8.34
N GLU A 142 -3.09 30.21 9.50
CA GLU A 142 -2.01 30.68 10.37
C GLU A 142 -0.63 30.56 9.72
N GLU A 143 -0.33 29.45 9.07
CA GLU A 143 0.93 29.25 8.34
C GLU A 143 1.06 30.22 7.16
N ILE A 144 -0.01 30.43 6.39
CA ILE A 144 -0.05 31.40 5.29
C ILE A 144 0.16 32.83 5.81
N GLU A 145 -0.45 33.20 6.94
CA GLU A 145 -0.32 34.53 7.51
C GLU A 145 1.09 34.75 8.05
N ALA A 146 1.70 33.76 8.67
CA ALA A 146 3.11 33.80 9.12
C ALA A 146 4.08 33.96 7.95
N ASP A 147 3.88 33.24 6.86
CA ASP A 147 4.71 33.36 5.65
C ASP A 147 4.55 34.74 4.98
N ARG A 148 3.33 35.28 4.93
CA ARG A 148 3.06 36.62 4.40
C ARG A 148 3.71 37.72 5.22
N GLN A 149 3.69 37.61 6.56
CA GLN A 149 4.37 38.53 7.44
C GLN A 149 5.89 38.49 7.27
N ALA A 150 6.47 37.30 7.17
CA ALA A 150 7.88 37.09 6.92
C ALA A 150 8.36 37.75 5.59
N HIS A 151 7.47 37.82 4.60
CA HIS A 151 7.73 38.42 3.28
C HIS A 151 7.19 39.86 3.12
N GLY A 152 6.76 40.50 4.19
CA GLY A 152 6.29 41.90 4.19
C GLY A 152 5.00 42.14 3.38
N LYS A 153 4.19 41.10 3.16
CA LYS A 153 2.93 41.19 2.43
C LYS A 153 1.78 41.53 3.38
N LYS A 154 0.77 42.24 2.86
CA LYS A 154 -0.43 42.60 3.64
C LYS A 154 -1.21 41.32 4.03
N PRO A 155 -1.84 41.29 5.23
CA PRO A 155 -2.68 40.17 5.64
C PRO A 155 -3.81 39.89 4.64
N LEU A 156 -4.26 38.65 4.57
CA LEU A 156 -5.41 38.26 3.76
C LEU A 156 -6.66 38.99 4.29
N LYS A 157 -7.40 39.65 3.39
CA LYS A 157 -8.73 40.16 3.75
C LYS A 157 -9.62 38.91 4.02
N LYS A 158 -10.12 38.80 5.23
CA LYS A 158 -11.25 37.91 5.51
C LYS A 158 -12.46 38.57 4.87
N ASP A 159 -13.15 37.87 3.96
CA ASP A 159 -14.43 38.30 3.45
C ASP A 159 -15.41 38.25 4.62
N ASP A 160 -15.88 39.41 5.06
CA ASP A 160 -16.76 39.65 6.23
C ASP A 160 -18.23 39.20 5.97
N ASP A 161 -18.47 38.34 5.00
CA ASP A 161 -19.85 37.95 4.59
C ASP A 161 -20.33 36.60 5.17
N ASP A 162 -19.69 36.04 6.21
CA ASP A 162 -20.25 34.88 6.90
C ASP A 162 -20.50 35.13 8.39
N ASP A 163 -21.41 36.08 8.66
CA ASP A 163 -21.96 36.38 9.99
C ASP A 163 -23.04 35.34 10.37
N THR A 164 -22.69 34.05 10.24
CA THR A 164 -23.53 32.97 10.76
C THR A 164 -22.97 32.52 12.11
N PRO A 165 -23.79 32.61 13.21
CA PRO A 165 -23.31 32.18 14.53
C PRO A 165 -22.92 30.70 14.50
N SER A 166 -21.71 30.42 14.93
CA SER A 166 -21.18 29.14 15.32
C SER A 166 -22.13 27.94 15.22
N ALA A 167 -22.31 27.42 14.05
CA ALA A 167 -22.98 26.15 13.88
C ALA A 167 -22.07 25.06 14.47
N LEU A 168 -22.65 24.19 15.30
CA LEU A 168 -22.09 22.93 15.77
C LEU A 168 -21.22 22.26 14.68
N PRO A 169 -20.13 21.59 15.02
CA PRO A 169 -19.25 20.98 14.03
C PRO A 169 -20.09 20.15 13.05
N LYS A 170 -20.04 20.50 11.79
CA LYS A 170 -20.81 19.80 10.75
C LYS A 170 -20.45 18.32 10.80
N GLN A 171 -21.38 17.51 11.26
CA GLN A 171 -21.23 16.06 11.28
C GLN A 171 -21.48 15.53 9.87
N LYS A 172 -20.49 14.84 9.32
CA LYS A 172 -20.64 14.14 8.04
C LYS A 172 -20.93 12.68 8.32
N THR A 173 -22.02 12.17 7.80
CA THR A 173 -22.30 10.73 7.87
C THR A 173 -21.46 10.00 6.82
N VAL A 174 -20.56 9.16 7.28
CA VAL A 174 -19.72 8.30 6.46
C VAL A 174 -20.24 6.87 6.52
N ILE A 175 -20.20 6.19 5.40
CA ILE A 175 -20.56 4.78 5.28
C ILE A 175 -19.28 3.97 5.44
N GLU A 176 -19.23 3.13 6.48
CA GLU A 176 -18.08 2.26 6.78
C GLU A 176 -18.49 0.80 6.54
N SER A 177 -17.66 0.02 5.84
CA SER A 177 -17.91 -1.39 5.64
C SER A 177 -17.69 -2.16 6.94
N THR A 178 -18.59 -3.10 7.25
CA THR A 178 -18.41 -4.00 8.39
C THR A 178 -17.44 -5.17 8.11
N THR A 179 -17.17 -5.44 6.84
CA THR A 179 -16.27 -6.51 6.40
C THR A 179 -14.84 -6.02 6.21
N ASP A 180 -14.71 -4.76 5.80
CA ASP A 180 -13.43 -4.12 5.49
C ASP A 180 -13.54 -2.63 5.85
N PRO A 181 -13.36 -2.29 7.14
CA PRO A 181 -13.57 -0.94 7.67
C PRO A 181 -12.63 0.13 7.08
N GLU A 182 -11.46 -0.28 6.60
CA GLU A 182 -10.46 0.63 6.01
C GLU A 182 -10.82 1.07 4.61
N SER A 183 -11.73 0.34 3.93
CA SER A 183 -12.13 0.67 2.57
C SER A 183 -13.08 1.86 2.52
N GLY A 184 -12.84 2.77 1.59
CA GLY A 184 -13.70 3.93 1.32
C GLY A 184 -14.84 3.60 0.36
N VAL A 185 -15.92 4.40 0.39
CA VAL A 185 -17.00 4.29 -0.60
C VAL A 185 -16.61 5.06 -1.86
N PHE A 186 -16.44 4.33 -2.94
CA PHE A 186 -16.20 4.89 -4.27
C PHE A 186 -17.50 5.00 -5.05
N HIS A 187 -17.69 6.15 -5.69
CA HIS A 187 -18.86 6.45 -6.51
C HIS A 187 -18.43 7.05 -7.85
N LYS A 188 -18.79 6.40 -8.95
CA LYS A 188 -18.55 6.91 -10.31
C LYS A 188 -19.84 6.93 -11.09
N GLY A 189 -20.40 8.13 -11.29
CA GLY A 189 -21.70 8.31 -11.92
C GLY A 189 -22.84 7.63 -11.14
N GLU A 190 -24.01 7.52 -11.73
CA GLU A 190 -25.20 6.96 -11.06
C GLU A 190 -25.15 5.43 -10.91
N HIS A 191 -24.30 4.73 -11.69
CA HIS A 191 -24.38 3.29 -11.85
C HIS A 191 -23.28 2.48 -11.12
N LYS A 192 -22.20 3.14 -10.67
CA LYS A 192 -21.09 2.40 -10.05
C LYS A 192 -20.81 2.91 -8.63
N LYS A 193 -21.26 2.12 -7.66
CA LYS A 193 -20.97 2.34 -6.24
C LYS A 193 -20.37 1.07 -5.65
N CYS A 194 -19.21 1.18 -5.00
CA CYS A 194 -18.56 0.05 -4.32
C CYS A 194 -17.64 0.55 -3.22
N PHE A 195 -17.26 -0.35 -2.34
CA PHE A 195 -16.11 -0.11 -1.47
C PHE A 195 -14.83 -0.30 -2.28
N ALA A 196 -13.87 0.62 -2.11
CA ALA A 196 -12.61 0.61 -2.85
C ALA A 196 -11.48 1.26 -2.04
N TYR A 197 -10.27 0.91 -2.43
CA TYR A 197 -9.05 1.60 -2.06
C TYR A 197 -8.59 2.48 -3.22
N GLU A 198 -7.88 3.53 -2.92
CA GLU A 198 -7.18 4.31 -3.93
C GLU A 198 -5.71 3.90 -3.95
N ALA A 199 -5.24 3.44 -5.11
CA ALA A 199 -3.84 3.12 -5.32
C ALA A 199 -3.19 4.19 -6.18
N HIS A 200 -2.17 4.84 -5.64
CA HIS A 200 -1.35 5.79 -6.38
C HIS A 200 -0.14 5.05 -6.97
N THR A 201 -0.08 5.02 -8.29
CA THR A 201 1.03 4.42 -9.02
C THR A 201 1.94 5.53 -9.52
N VAL A 202 3.23 5.39 -9.26
CA VAL A 202 4.25 6.31 -9.74
C VAL A 202 5.13 5.56 -10.73
N CYS A 203 5.32 6.12 -11.90
CA CYS A 203 6.27 5.61 -12.89
C CYS A 203 7.13 6.74 -13.45
N ASP A 204 8.30 6.40 -13.91
CA ASP A 204 9.18 7.32 -14.62
C ASP A 204 8.95 7.30 -16.15
N ARG A 205 9.78 7.97 -16.89
CA ARG A 205 9.63 8.13 -18.35
C ARG A 205 10.12 6.92 -19.16
N ARG A 206 10.81 5.96 -18.57
CA ARG A 206 11.43 4.83 -19.28
C ARG A 206 10.58 3.59 -19.30
#